data_cbcd155e00bb53f4e875c0a031e483d0
#
_entry.id   cbcd155e00bb53f4e875c0a031e483d0
#
_cell.length_a   1.000
_cell.length_b   1.000
_cell.length_c   1.000
_cell.angle_alpha   90.00
_cell.angle_beta   90.00
_cell.angle_gamma   90.00
#
_symmetry.space_group_name_H-M   'P 1'
#
loop_
_entity.id
_entity.type
_entity.pdbx_description
1 polymer ?
#
loop_
_entity_poly.entity_id
_entity_poly.type
_entity_poly.pdbx_seq_one_letter_code
_entity_poly.pdbx_strand_id
1 'polypeptide(L)'
;MARPVQTNAPRTPPYKLAGLAILVVGALALALIYGQFRGNFTPKTSLTMLASRAGLVMDPGSKVTYNGVEIGRVGSISETVRDGKPAAKFTLEVYPRYLKLIPSNVNADIKATTVFGGKYVSLTTPAHPSPQKITPHTIIDARSVTTEINTLFQTITSIAEKVDPVKLNLTLSAAAQSLSGLGEKF
;
A
#
# COMPACT_ATOMS: atom_id res chain seq x y z
N MET A 1 10.94 -50.88 -73.53
CA MET A 1 10.33 -49.68 -72.88
C MET A 1 10.63 -49.74 -71.39
N ALA A 2 11.62 -48.96 -70.94
CA ALA A 2 12.00 -48.87 -69.52
C ALA A 2 11.19 -47.72 -68.83
N ARG A 3 10.48 -48.04 -67.73
CA ARG A 3 9.75 -47.03 -66.90
C ARG A 3 10.77 -46.21 -66.07
N PRO A 4 10.63 -44.89 -66.07
CA PRO A 4 11.51 -44.09 -65.21
C PRO A 4 11.18 -44.35 -63.77
N VAL A 5 12.21 -44.62 -62.95
CA VAL A 5 12.16 -44.74 -61.46
C VAL A 5 11.99 -43.34 -60.95
N GLN A 6 10.84 -43.01 -60.33
CA GLN A 6 10.63 -41.78 -59.61
C GLN A 6 11.38 -41.89 -58.28
N THR A 7 12.49 -41.20 -58.15
CA THR A 7 13.22 -41.00 -56.89
C THR A 7 12.47 -39.94 -56.10
N ASN A 8 11.70 -40.37 -55.08
CA ASN A 8 11.18 -39.47 -54.03
C ASN A 8 12.35 -38.95 -53.19
N ALA A 9 12.83 -37.76 -53.51
CA ALA A 9 13.80 -37.07 -52.65
C ALA A 9 13.20 -36.84 -51.25
N PRO A 10 13.89 -37.17 -50.16
CA PRO A 10 13.39 -36.93 -48.81
C PRO A 10 13.22 -35.42 -48.61
N ARG A 11 11.98 -34.99 -48.38
CA ARG A 11 11.68 -33.60 -47.98
C ARG A 11 12.31 -33.37 -46.61
N THR A 12 13.37 -32.57 -46.56
CA THR A 12 13.96 -32.14 -45.27
C THR A 12 12.91 -31.38 -44.45
N PRO A 13 12.60 -31.83 -43.24
CA PRO A 13 11.62 -31.14 -42.40
C PRO A 13 12.07 -29.69 -42.15
N PRO A 14 11.15 -28.72 -42.07
CA PRO A 14 11.49 -27.30 -41.93
C PRO A 14 11.88 -26.96 -40.48
N TYR A 15 13.05 -27.46 -40.06
CA TYR A 15 13.54 -27.29 -38.66
C TYR A 15 13.62 -25.83 -38.23
N LYS A 16 13.91 -24.90 -39.17
CA LYS A 16 13.95 -23.46 -38.89
C LYS A 16 12.56 -22.90 -38.53
N LEU A 17 11.52 -23.35 -39.24
CA LEU A 17 10.13 -22.96 -38.94
C LEU A 17 9.65 -23.61 -37.63
N ALA A 18 10.01 -24.86 -37.37
CA ALA A 18 9.70 -25.51 -36.11
C ALA A 18 10.38 -24.84 -34.93
N GLY A 19 11.67 -24.46 -35.04
CA GLY A 19 12.38 -23.71 -34.04
C GLY A 19 11.77 -22.33 -33.77
N LEU A 20 11.39 -21.60 -34.83
CA LEU A 20 10.70 -20.31 -34.67
C LEU A 20 9.33 -20.48 -34.01
N ALA A 21 8.56 -21.50 -34.37
CA ALA A 21 7.28 -21.78 -33.74
C ALA A 21 7.42 -22.05 -32.23
N ILE A 22 8.42 -22.84 -31.81
CA ILE A 22 8.68 -23.11 -30.40
C ILE A 22 9.05 -21.80 -29.63
N LEU A 23 9.88 -20.94 -30.22
CA LEU A 23 10.24 -19.65 -29.62
C LEU A 23 9.02 -18.74 -29.45
N VAL A 24 8.15 -18.65 -30.45
CA VAL A 24 6.93 -17.85 -30.41
C VAL A 24 5.98 -18.40 -29.36
N VAL A 25 5.76 -19.71 -29.30
CA VAL A 25 4.92 -20.33 -28.25
C VAL A 25 5.50 -20.09 -26.84
N GLY A 26 6.82 -20.22 -26.69
CA GLY A 26 7.51 -19.94 -25.42
C GLY A 26 7.35 -18.48 -24.97
N ALA A 27 7.53 -17.53 -25.91
CA ALA A 27 7.35 -16.11 -25.62
C ALA A 27 5.90 -15.78 -25.26
N LEU A 28 4.92 -16.41 -25.93
CA LEU A 28 3.50 -16.24 -25.65
C LEU A 28 3.12 -16.81 -24.27
N ALA A 29 3.66 -17.97 -23.92
CA ALA A 29 3.47 -18.58 -22.61
C ALA A 29 4.05 -17.68 -21.50
N LEU A 30 5.27 -17.16 -21.69
CA LEU A 30 5.87 -16.21 -20.72
C LEU A 30 5.06 -14.93 -20.60
N ALA A 31 4.54 -14.38 -21.67
CA ALA A 31 3.69 -13.19 -21.65
C ALA A 31 2.37 -13.43 -20.91
N LEU A 32 1.74 -14.61 -21.10
CA LEU A 32 0.53 -15.00 -20.38
C LEU A 32 0.81 -15.17 -18.88
N ILE A 33 1.89 -15.86 -18.52
CA ILE A 33 2.31 -16.04 -17.12
C ILE A 33 2.57 -14.68 -16.49
N TYR A 34 3.29 -13.80 -17.16
CA TYR A 34 3.56 -12.44 -16.67
C TYR A 34 2.27 -11.62 -16.46
N GLY A 35 1.32 -11.70 -17.42
CA GLY A 35 0.01 -11.06 -17.29
C GLY A 35 -0.81 -11.60 -16.11
N GLN A 36 -0.74 -12.92 -15.89
CA GLN A 36 -1.37 -13.60 -14.76
C GLN A 36 -0.80 -13.11 -13.41
N PHE A 37 0.53 -13.04 -13.29
CA PHE A 37 1.20 -12.55 -12.08
C PHE A 37 0.90 -11.08 -11.79
N ARG A 38 0.73 -10.24 -12.79
CA ARG A 38 0.28 -8.85 -12.62
C ARG A 38 -1.18 -8.71 -12.19
N GLY A 39 -1.95 -9.80 -12.20
CA GLY A 39 -3.37 -9.77 -11.83
C GLY A 39 -4.24 -9.01 -12.84
N ASN A 40 -3.80 -8.88 -14.11
CA ASN A 40 -4.53 -8.15 -15.16
C ASN A 40 -5.87 -8.83 -15.54
N PHE A 41 -6.00 -10.11 -15.25
CA PHE A 41 -7.22 -10.90 -15.55
C PHE A 41 -8.22 -10.93 -14.38
N THR A 42 -7.88 -10.33 -13.23
CA THR A 42 -8.81 -10.28 -12.09
C THR A 42 -9.68 -9.02 -12.21
N PRO A 43 -11.00 -9.14 -12.26
CA PRO A 43 -11.86 -7.96 -12.27
C PRO A 43 -11.63 -7.12 -11.01
N LYS A 44 -11.40 -5.83 -11.20
CA LYS A 44 -11.16 -4.86 -10.13
C LYS A 44 -12.07 -3.66 -10.34
N THR A 45 -12.50 -3.06 -9.27
CA THR A 45 -13.25 -1.80 -9.30
C THR A 45 -12.40 -0.71 -8.66
N SER A 46 -12.25 0.40 -9.36
CA SER A 46 -11.49 1.55 -8.88
C SER A 46 -12.35 2.39 -7.95
N LEU A 47 -11.86 2.65 -6.75
CA LEU A 47 -12.41 3.62 -5.80
C LEU A 47 -11.43 4.78 -5.65
N THR A 48 -11.95 5.99 -5.41
CA THR A 48 -11.13 7.16 -5.16
C THR A 48 -11.06 7.44 -3.66
N MET A 49 -9.84 7.60 -3.13
CA MET A 49 -9.62 8.05 -1.77
C MET A 49 -8.76 9.32 -1.78
N LEU A 50 -9.12 10.29 -0.95
CA LEU A 50 -8.36 11.51 -0.73
C LEU A 50 -7.76 11.50 0.67
N ALA A 51 -6.50 11.93 0.77
CA ALA A 51 -5.81 12.11 2.04
C ALA A 51 -5.03 13.43 2.05
N SER A 52 -4.81 13.99 3.21
CA SER A 52 -4.01 15.22 3.37
C SER A 52 -2.55 15.03 2.90
N ARG A 53 -2.05 13.79 2.93
CA ARG A 53 -0.72 13.38 2.45
C ARG A 53 -0.70 11.88 2.16
N ALA A 54 0.19 11.44 1.29
CA ALA A 54 0.42 10.01 1.05
C ALA A 54 1.19 9.35 2.21
N GLY A 55 2.06 10.11 2.85
CA GLY A 55 3.06 9.59 3.78
C GLY A 55 4.26 8.97 3.05
N LEU A 56 5.39 8.87 3.75
CA LEU A 56 6.56 8.17 3.24
C LEU A 56 6.26 6.66 3.13
N VAL A 57 6.88 6.00 2.16
CA VAL A 57 6.80 4.53 1.95
C VAL A 57 5.38 4.00 1.65
N MET A 58 4.53 4.81 1.01
CA MET A 58 3.30 4.34 0.41
C MET A 58 3.49 4.22 -1.10
N ASP A 59 3.43 3.01 -1.62
CA ASP A 59 3.66 2.71 -3.03
C ASP A 59 2.42 2.13 -3.72
N PRO A 60 2.32 2.26 -5.05
CA PRO A 60 1.41 1.43 -5.84
C PRO A 60 1.65 -0.06 -5.55
N GLY A 61 0.59 -0.82 -5.41
CA GLY A 61 0.64 -2.22 -4.96
C GLY A 61 0.48 -2.41 -3.45
N SER A 62 0.58 -1.36 -2.63
CA SER A 62 0.25 -1.42 -1.20
C SER A 62 -1.14 -2.01 -0.98
N LYS A 63 -1.31 -2.86 0.03
CA LYS A 63 -2.58 -3.54 0.28
C LYS A 63 -3.68 -2.57 0.75
N VAL A 64 -4.91 -2.89 0.38
CA VAL A 64 -6.13 -2.28 0.91
C VAL A 64 -6.86 -3.34 1.72
N THR A 65 -7.17 -3.04 2.97
CA THR A 65 -7.89 -3.96 3.86
C THR A 65 -9.23 -3.39 4.27
N TYR A 66 -10.20 -4.25 4.55
CA TYR A 66 -11.46 -3.91 5.18
C TYR A 66 -11.66 -4.77 6.42
N ASN A 67 -11.75 -4.14 7.59
CA ASN A 67 -11.78 -4.82 8.90
C ASN A 67 -10.66 -5.89 9.04
N GLY A 68 -9.44 -5.58 8.55
CA GLY A 68 -8.28 -6.48 8.61
C GLY A 68 -8.14 -7.48 7.46
N VAL A 69 -9.17 -7.67 6.62
CA VAL A 69 -9.14 -8.58 5.46
C VAL A 69 -8.65 -7.83 4.23
N GLU A 70 -7.68 -8.39 3.48
CA GLU A 70 -7.21 -7.79 2.22
C GLU A 70 -8.33 -7.90 1.16
N ILE A 71 -8.74 -6.74 0.64
CA ILE A 71 -9.82 -6.60 -0.34
C ILE A 71 -9.35 -6.05 -1.68
N GLY A 72 -8.11 -5.64 -1.77
CA GLY A 72 -7.54 -5.03 -2.97
C GLY A 72 -6.18 -4.41 -2.73
N ARG A 73 -5.77 -3.56 -3.68
CA ARG A 73 -4.47 -2.88 -3.65
C ARG A 73 -4.59 -1.43 -4.12
N VAL A 74 -3.61 -0.62 -3.76
CA VAL A 74 -3.44 0.73 -4.28
C VAL A 74 -2.96 0.61 -5.73
N GLY A 75 -3.73 1.11 -6.69
CA GLY A 75 -3.38 1.10 -8.10
C GLY A 75 -2.45 2.24 -8.46
N SER A 76 -2.80 3.47 -8.05
CA SER A 76 -1.99 4.66 -8.30
C SER A 76 -2.14 5.70 -7.20
N ILE A 77 -1.14 6.55 -7.10
CA ILE A 77 -1.11 7.70 -6.19
C ILE A 77 -0.75 8.92 -7.04
N SER A 78 -1.51 10.00 -6.91
CA SER A 78 -1.28 11.25 -7.62
C SER A 78 -1.50 12.45 -6.70
N GLU A 79 -0.90 13.56 -7.06
CA GLU A 79 -1.15 14.82 -6.38
C GLU A 79 -2.49 15.39 -6.79
N THR A 80 -3.14 16.11 -5.88
CA THR A 80 -4.37 16.86 -6.12
C THR A 80 -4.41 18.06 -5.17
N VAL A 81 -5.36 18.95 -5.40
CA VAL A 81 -5.62 20.07 -4.49
C VAL A 81 -7.01 19.90 -3.91
N ARG A 82 -7.13 20.04 -2.59
CA ARG A 82 -8.39 20.02 -1.87
C ARG A 82 -8.48 21.25 -0.96
N ASP A 83 -9.53 22.00 -1.09
CA ASP A 83 -9.76 23.23 -0.29
C ASP A 83 -8.55 24.17 -0.31
N GLY A 84 -7.91 24.33 -1.49
CA GLY A 84 -6.73 25.17 -1.68
C GLY A 84 -5.44 24.62 -1.07
N LYS A 85 -5.44 23.39 -0.54
CA LYS A 85 -4.26 22.74 0.05
C LYS A 85 -3.83 21.53 -0.77
N PRO A 86 -2.51 21.25 -0.86
CA PRO A 86 -2.02 20.00 -1.45
C PRO A 86 -2.61 18.78 -0.76
N ALA A 87 -3.05 17.82 -1.54
CA ALA A 87 -3.61 16.55 -1.07
C ALA A 87 -3.14 15.39 -1.96
N ALA A 88 -3.22 14.18 -1.46
CA ALA A 88 -2.93 12.97 -2.20
C ALA A 88 -4.23 12.27 -2.61
N LYS A 89 -4.32 11.92 -3.89
CA LYS A 89 -5.40 11.13 -4.47
C LYS A 89 -4.91 9.70 -4.70
N PHE A 90 -5.62 8.76 -4.12
CA PHE A 90 -5.37 7.33 -4.27
C PHE A 90 -6.44 6.70 -5.14
N THR A 91 -6.02 5.90 -6.10
CA THR A 91 -6.91 4.99 -6.82
C THR A 91 -6.77 3.61 -6.17
N LEU A 92 -7.82 3.15 -5.52
CA LEU A 92 -7.85 1.84 -4.84
C LEU A 92 -8.51 0.84 -5.77
N GLU A 93 -7.80 -0.22 -6.14
CA GLU A 93 -8.30 -1.33 -6.94
C GLU A 93 -8.83 -2.42 -6.01
N VAL A 94 -10.15 -2.48 -5.85
CA VAL A 94 -10.84 -3.39 -4.93
C VAL A 94 -11.55 -4.49 -5.70
N TYR A 95 -11.53 -5.71 -5.18
CA TYR A 95 -12.28 -6.82 -5.77
C TYR A 95 -13.79 -6.59 -5.65
N PRO A 96 -14.56 -6.69 -6.75
CA PRO A 96 -15.99 -6.35 -6.79
C PRO A 96 -16.84 -7.06 -5.74
N ARG A 97 -16.47 -8.28 -5.37
CA ARG A 97 -17.17 -9.09 -4.36
C ARG A 97 -17.27 -8.40 -2.99
N TYR A 98 -16.31 -7.55 -2.65
CA TYR A 98 -16.26 -6.86 -1.35
C TYR A 98 -17.03 -5.54 -1.33
N LEU A 99 -17.33 -4.93 -2.48
CA LEU A 99 -18.05 -3.64 -2.55
C LEU A 99 -19.41 -3.69 -1.85
N LYS A 100 -20.09 -4.84 -1.97
CA LYS A 100 -21.40 -5.07 -1.34
C LYS A 100 -21.36 -5.11 0.19
N LEU A 101 -20.17 -5.25 0.77
CA LEU A 101 -19.98 -5.33 2.22
C LEU A 101 -19.63 -3.96 2.82
N ILE A 102 -19.00 -3.08 2.03
CA ILE A 102 -18.44 -1.80 2.49
C ILE A 102 -19.55 -0.73 2.50
N PRO A 103 -19.84 -0.09 3.64
CA PRO A 103 -20.79 1.01 3.70
C PRO A 103 -20.21 2.26 3.01
N SER A 104 -21.08 3.13 2.47
CA SER A 104 -20.66 4.36 1.76
C SER A 104 -19.91 5.35 2.64
N ASN A 105 -20.13 5.31 3.96
CA ASN A 105 -19.48 6.16 4.96
C ASN A 105 -18.32 5.44 5.68
N VAL A 106 -17.66 4.49 5.00
CA VAL A 106 -16.50 3.76 5.55
C VAL A 106 -15.41 4.71 6.04
N ASN A 107 -14.78 4.38 7.16
CA ASN A 107 -13.61 5.08 7.65
C ASN A 107 -12.37 4.57 6.94
N ALA A 108 -11.51 5.48 6.46
CA ALA A 108 -10.25 5.14 5.83
C ALA A 108 -9.07 5.74 6.60
N ASP A 109 -8.09 4.93 6.89
CA ASP A 109 -6.85 5.33 7.56
C ASP A 109 -5.65 4.79 6.78
N ILE A 110 -4.57 5.55 6.73
CA ILE A 110 -3.28 5.08 6.23
C ILE A 110 -2.46 4.62 7.43
N LYS A 111 -2.18 3.32 7.51
CA LYS A 111 -1.48 2.68 8.62
C LYS A 111 -0.15 2.07 8.17
N ALA A 112 0.82 2.02 9.07
CA ALA A 112 2.07 1.30 8.84
C ALA A 112 1.94 -0.17 9.27
N THR A 113 2.57 -1.09 8.54
CA THR A 113 2.62 -2.50 8.92
C THR A 113 3.56 -2.74 10.09
N THR A 114 4.68 -2.03 10.11
CA THR A 114 5.68 -2.00 11.18
C THR A 114 6.27 -0.60 11.28
N VAL A 115 7.08 -0.33 12.29
CA VAL A 115 7.74 0.98 12.52
C VAL A 115 8.52 1.46 11.29
N PHE A 116 9.17 0.55 10.57
CA PHE A 116 9.95 0.80 9.35
C PHE A 116 9.30 0.22 8.10
N GLY A 117 8.13 -0.39 8.23
CA GLY A 117 7.46 -1.08 7.13
C GLY A 117 6.66 -0.17 6.22
N GLY A 118 6.32 -0.70 5.04
CA GLY A 118 5.43 -0.04 4.10
C GLY A 118 4.07 0.28 4.72
N LYS A 119 3.43 1.30 4.17
CA LYS A 119 2.07 1.68 4.57
C LYS A 119 1.03 0.93 3.77
N TYR A 120 -0.17 0.88 4.30
CA TYR A 120 -1.33 0.28 3.67
C TYR A 120 -2.60 1.07 3.99
N VAL A 121 -3.63 0.90 3.18
CA VAL A 121 -4.94 1.51 3.41
C VAL A 121 -5.79 0.56 4.25
N SER A 122 -6.26 1.05 5.40
CA SER A 122 -7.15 0.34 6.30
C SER A 122 -8.53 0.97 6.25
N LEU A 123 -9.49 0.26 5.68
CA LEU A 123 -10.90 0.61 5.73
C LEU A 123 -11.53 -0.09 6.94
N THR A 124 -12.33 0.66 7.72
CA THR A 124 -13.02 0.14 8.90
C THR A 124 -14.47 0.57 8.93
N THR A 125 -15.33 -0.29 9.43
CA THR A 125 -16.75 0.01 9.60
C THR A 125 -16.91 1.12 10.65
N PRO A 126 -17.64 2.22 10.34
CA PRO A 126 -17.90 3.26 11.34
C PRO A 126 -18.89 2.78 12.42
N ALA A 127 -19.02 3.51 13.53
CA ALA A 127 -19.95 3.20 14.62
C ALA A 127 -21.42 3.16 14.14
N HIS A 128 -21.77 4.02 13.17
CA HIS A 128 -23.08 4.07 12.51
C HIS A 128 -22.92 3.84 11.02
N PRO A 129 -22.92 2.57 10.56
CA PRO A 129 -22.71 2.27 9.14
C PRO A 129 -23.92 2.67 8.32
N SER A 130 -23.68 3.32 7.17
CA SER A 130 -24.72 3.63 6.20
C SER A 130 -25.35 2.34 5.64
N PRO A 131 -26.67 2.30 5.45
CA PRO A 131 -27.32 1.20 4.73
C PRO A 131 -26.88 1.16 3.25
N GLN A 132 -26.52 2.30 2.69
CA GLN A 132 -25.99 2.40 1.33
C GLN A 132 -24.58 1.83 1.26
N LYS A 133 -24.29 1.11 0.18
CA LYS A 133 -22.97 0.53 -0.08
C LYS A 133 -22.11 1.48 -0.94
N ILE A 134 -20.80 1.29 -0.83
CA ILE A 134 -19.85 2.08 -1.59
C ILE A 134 -20.00 1.81 -3.10
N THR A 135 -19.86 2.86 -3.89
CA THR A 135 -19.90 2.80 -5.36
C THR A 135 -18.59 3.36 -5.93
N PRO A 136 -18.27 3.09 -7.21
CA PRO A 136 -17.07 3.64 -7.86
C PRO A 136 -16.99 5.17 -7.84
N HIS A 137 -18.14 5.85 -7.73
CA HIS A 137 -18.23 7.32 -7.68
C HIS A 137 -18.09 7.89 -6.26
N THR A 138 -18.08 7.03 -5.24
CA THR A 138 -17.92 7.47 -3.85
C THR A 138 -16.47 7.88 -3.61
N ILE A 139 -16.28 9.10 -3.13
CA ILE A 139 -14.97 9.59 -2.67
C ILE A 139 -14.83 9.24 -1.20
N ILE A 140 -13.77 8.53 -0.86
CA ILE A 140 -13.43 8.15 0.52
C ILE A 140 -12.46 9.19 1.06
N ASP A 141 -12.73 9.76 2.23
CA ASP A 141 -11.82 10.66 2.91
C ASP A 141 -10.99 9.89 3.94
N ALA A 142 -9.67 9.94 3.80
CA ALA A 142 -8.78 9.40 4.81
C ALA A 142 -8.81 10.28 6.06
N ARG A 143 -9.15 9.69 7.20
CA ARG A 143 -9.28 10.37 8.51
C ARG A 143 -7.92 10.64 9.12
N SER A 144 -7.01 9.69 9.01
CA SER A 144 -5.67 9.79 9.57
C SER A 144 -4.60 9.14 8.69
N VAL A 145 -3.41 9.68 8.80
CA VAL A 145 -2.18 9.10 8.25
C VAL A 145 -1.26 8.86 9.44
N THR A 146 -0.83 7.61 9.65
CA THR A 146 0.06 7.26 10.76
C THR A 146 1.28 8.18 10.77
N THR A 147 1.60 8.74 11.93
CA THR A 147 2.77 9.58 12.15
C THR A 147 4.04 8.78 11.84
N GLU A 148 4.95 9.40 11.12
CA GLU A 148 6.22 8.78 10.78
C GLU A 148 7.18 8.85 11.95
N ILE A 149 8.06 7.83 12.08
CA ILE A 149 9.03 7.77 13.16
C ILE A 149 9.95 8.99 13.17
N ASN A 150 10.30 9.52 12.00
CA ASN A 150 11.10 10.75 11.90
C ASN A 150 10.39 11.94 12.55
N THR A 151 9.08 12.06 12.39
CA THR A 151 8.28 13.11 13.06
C THR A 151 8.25 12.91 14.58
N LEU A 152 8.22 11.67 15.04
CA LEU A 152 8.33 11.36 16.47
C LEU A 152 9.71 11.78 17.01
N PHE A 153 10.79 11.42 16.33
CA PHE A 153 12.14 11.85 16.73
C PHE A 153 12.31 13.36 16.69
N GLN A 154 11.82 14.06 15.68
CA GLN A 154 11.83 15.52 15.63
C GLN A 154 11.06 16.13 16.81
N THR A 155 9.91 15.55 17.15
CA THR A 155 9.11 16.01 18.31
C THR A 155 9.87 15.79 19.60
N ILE A 156 10.49 14.63 19.81
CA ILE A 156 11.30 14.32 21.00
C ILE A 156 12.47 15.29 21.09
N THR A 157 13.19 15.51 19.98
CA THR A 157 14.32 16.45 19.92
C THR A 157 13.86 17.86 20.27
N SER A 158 12.76 18.34 19.69
CA SER A 158 12.23 19.67 19.96
C SER A 158 11.73 19.85 21.42
N ILE A 159 11.28 18.78 22.06
CA ILE A 159 10.97 18.80 23.50
C ILE A 159 12.27 18.85 24.31
N ALA A 160 13.27 18.04 23.96
CA ALA A 160 14.55 18.01 24.65
C ALA A 160 15.28 19.36 24.55
N GLU A 161 15.23 20.05 23.41
CA GLU A 161 15.78 21.39 23.23
C GLU A 161 15.12 22.47 24.10
N LYS A 162 13.84 22.27 24.47
CA LYS A 162 13.11 23.19 25.35
C LYS A 162 13.36 22.94 26.83
N VAL A 163 13.95 21.82 27.20
CA VAL A 163 14.31 21.51 28.56
C VAL A 163 15.63 22.23 28.90
N ASP A 164 15.58 23.19 29.78
CA ASP A 164 16.77 23.86 30.33
C ASP A 164 17.55 22.89 31.23
N PRO A 165 18.75 22.42 30.81
CA PRO A 165 19.48 21.44 31.60
C PRO A 165 19.93 21.96 32.96
N VAL A 166 20.11 23.28 33.10
CA VAL A 166 20.48 23.90 34.36
C VAL A 166 19.32 23.82 35.34
N LYS A 167 18.12 24.19 34.92
CA LYS A 167 16.91 24.09 35.74
C LYS A 167 16.58 22.65 36.12
N LEU A 168 16.74 21.72 35.16
CA LEU A 168 16.55 20.30 35.45
C LEU A 168 17.52 19.80 36.51
N ASN A 169 18.81 20.15 36.38
CA ASN A 169 19.83 19.76 37.36
C ASN A 169 19.55 20.36 38.73
N LEU A 170 19.12 21.63 38.83
CA LEU A 170 18.74 22.26 40.07
C LEU A 170 17.54 21.55 40.75
N THR A 171 16.51 21.19 39.99
CA THR A 171 15.35 20.48 40.53
C THR A 171 15.70 19.08 41.01
N LEU A 172 16.51 18.34 40.25
CA LEU A 172 16.98 17.01 40.62
C LEU A 172 17.88 17.06 41.86
N SER A 173 18.77 18.06 41.95
CA SER A 173 19.63 18.25 43.10
C SER A 173 18.82 18.61 44.38
N ALA A 174 17.83 19.49 44.26
CA ALA A 174 16.93 19.82 45.37
C ALA A 174 16.10 18.61 45.84
N ALA A 175 15.61 17.79 44.87
CA ALA A 175 14.92 16.56 45.20
C ALA A 175 15.84 15.53 45.89
N ALA A 176 17.06 15.36 45.40
CA ALA A 176 18.05 14.49 46.05
C ALA A 176 18.42 14.92 47.46
N GLN A 177 18.62 16.24 47.69
CA GLN A 177 18.86 16.76 49.01
C GLN A 177 17.69 16.56 49.98
N SER A 178 16.45 16.74 49.50
CA SER A 178 15.26 16.52 50.34
C SER A 178 15.09 15.05 50.74
N LEU A 179 15.45 14.12 49.87
CA LEU A 179 15.38 12.68 50.11
C LEU A 179 16.53 12.18 50.98
N SER A 180 17.75 12.72 50.82
CA SER A 180 18.90 12.37 51.66
C SER A 180 18.77 12.85 53.10
N GLY A 181 18.03 13.96 53.37
CA GLY A 181 17.71 14.42 54.71
C GLY A 181 16.69 13.57 55.46
N LEU A 182 15.98 12.67 54.76
CA LEU A 182 15.00 11.75 55.39
C LEU A 182 15.62 10.39 55.74
N GLY A 183 16.79 10.04 55.21
CA GLY A 183 17.45 8.73 55.42
C GLY A 183 18.03 8.55 56.83
N GLU A 184 18.24 9.58 57.59
CA GLU A 184 18.75 9.48 58.97
C GLU A 184 17.63 9.42 60.05
N LYS A 185 16.36 9.41 59.65
CA LYS A 185 15.21 9.41 60.57
C LYS A 185 14.41 8.12 60.63
N PHE A 186 14.88 7.03 59.98
CA PHE A 186 14.26 5.70 60.03
C PHE A 186 15.23 4.66 60.56
#